data_6eac001e9635c8b670203091bed779a2
#
_entry.id   6eac001e9635c8b670203091bed779a2
#
_cell.length_a   1.000
_cell.length_b   1.000
_cell.length_c   1.000
_cell.angle_alpha   90.00
_cell.angle_beta   90.00
_cell.angle_gamma   90.00
#
_symmetry.space_group_name_H-M   'P 1'
#
loop_
_entity.id
_entity.type
_entity.pdbx_description
1 polymer ?
#
loop_
_entity_poly.entity_id
_entity_poly.type
_entity_poly.pdbx_seq_one_letter_code
_entity_poly.pdbx_strand_id
1 'polypeptide(L)'
;LHGVKKAPYRAFELLHALPERKYERNLSEGTVDCYVFPDDRDKTLKIIAVNHNSLMHKIETEEISLTFSANAVKMLNEGTIVRIDQRHANALEKWREAGTPVYLTEAQLYELKAASELRREALPVASKDGTITVRFELPPQGMALITLYKTA
;
A
#
# COMPACT_ATOMS: atom_id res chain seq x y z
N LEU A 1 -11.01 14.33 -14.41
CA LEU A 1 -10.88 15.75 -14.71
C LEU A 1 -9.39 16.08 -14.88
N HIS A 2 -9.02 16.70 -16.01
CA HIS A 2 -7.64 17.16 -16.31
C HIS A 2 -6.54 16.08 -16.28
N GLY A 3 -6.86 14.78 -16.36
CA GLY A 3 -5.90 13.68 -16.32
C GLY A 3 -5.30 13.39 -14.95
N VAL A 4 -5.82 13.99 -13.87
CA VAL A 4 -5.41 13.67 -12.49
C VAL A 4 -6.04 12.34 -12.07
N LYS A 5 -5.21 11.35 -11.76
CA LYS A 5 -5.66 10.06 -11.27
C LYS A 5 -6.07 10.18 -9.80
N LYS A 6 -7.27 9.74 -9.46
CA LYS A 6 -7.79 9.76 -8.09
C LYS A 6 -7.35 8.52 -7.32
N ALA A 7 -7.39 8.58 -5.99
CA ALA A 7 -7.01 7.47 -5.12
C ALA A 7 -7.69 6.12 -5.48
N PRO A 8 -9.00 6.05 -5.80
CA PRO A 8 -9.60 4.79 -6.25
C PRO A 8 -8.99 4.23 -7.55
N TYR A 9 -8.65 5.10 -8.51
CA TYR A 9 -7.97 4.66 -9.73
C TYR A 9 -6.60 4.05 -9.41
N ARG A 10 -5.84 4.68 -8.51
CA ARG A 10 -4.55 4.17 -8.04
C ARG A 10 -4.68 2.83 -7.30
N ALA A 11 -5.75 2.65 -6.52
CA ALA A 11 -6.05 1.38 -5.88
C ALA A 11 -6.27 0.27 -6.93
N PHE A 12 -7.02 0.53 -7.99
CA PHE A 12 -7.19 -0.41 -9.11
C PHE A 12 -5.87 -0.72 -9.82
N GLU A 13 -4.99 0.26 -10.01
CA GLU A 13 -3.65 0.02 -10.58
C GLU A 13 -2.85 -0.97 -9.71
N LEU A 14 -2.87 -0.80 -8.37
CA LEU A 14 -2.20 -1.74 -7.45
C LEU A 14 -2.82 -3.14 -7.49
N LEU A 15 -4.14 -3.22 -7.48
CA LEU A 15 -4.86 -4.51 -7.55
C LEU A 15 -4.59 -5.25 -8.87
N HIS A 16 -4.54 -4.51 -9.98
CA HIS A 16 -4.25 -5.09 -11.30
C HIS A 16 -2.81 -5.65 -11.41
N ALA A 17 -1.87 -5.12 -10.62
CA ALA A 17 -0.49 -5.58 -10.59
C ALA A 17 -0.27 -6.83 -9.71
N LEU A 18 -1.32 -7.37 -9.10
CA LEU A 18 -1.23 -8.57 -8.26
C LEU A 18 -1.19 -9.84 -9.10
N PRO A 19 -0.50 -10.89 -8.65
CA PRO A 19 -0.60 -12.23 -9.23
C PRO A 19 -2.02 -12.80 -9.08
N GLU A 20 -2.39 -13.71 -9.97
CA GLU A 20 -3.68 -14.39 -9.91
C GLU A 20 -3.85 -15.28 -8.66
N ARG A 21 -2.74 -15.85 -8.18
CA ARG A 21 -2.74 -16.76 -7.04
C ARG A 21 -2.69 -15.98 -5.72
N LYS A 22 -3.72 -16.18 -4.90
CA LYS A 22 -3.79 -15.67 -3.52
C LYS A 22 -3.52 -16.80 -2.53
N TYR A 23 -2.83 -16.49 -1.44
CA TYR A 23 -2.71 -17.39 -0.29
C TYR A 23 -4.05 -17.47 0.44
N GLU A 24 -4.53 -18.69 0.72
CA GLU A 24 -5.90 -18.90 1.23
C GLU A 24 -6.10 -18.48 2.69
N ARG A 25 -5.04 -18.43 3.49
CA ARG A 25 -5.13 -18.06 4.90
C ARG A 25 -5.47 -16.58 5.04
N ASN A 26 -6.51 -16.30 5.82
CA ASN A 26 -6.84 -14.94 6.21
C ASN A 26 -5.87 -14.45 7.29
N LEU A 27 -5.26 -13.28 7.04
CA LEU A 27 -4.38 -12.58 7.99
C LEU A 27 -5.02 -11.29 8.52
N SER A 28 -6.35 -11.16 8.39
CA SER A 28 -7.09 -9.98 8.84
C SER A 28 -7.23 -9.97 10.36
N GLU A 29 -7.07 -8.79 10.95
CA GLU A 29 -7.24 -8.53 12.38
C GLU A 29 -7.84 -7.13 12.61
N GLY A 30 -8.87 -7.02 13.44
CA GLY A 30 -9.53 -5.76 13.73
C GLY A 30 -10.11 -5.10 12.48
N THR A 31 -9.66 -3.88 12.18
CA THR A 31 -10.04 -3.12 10.98
C THR A 31 -9.11 -3.31 9.79
N VAL A 32 -8.07 -4.15 9.95
CA VAL A 32 -7.07 -4.40 8.91
C VAL A 32 -7.32 -5.73 8.23
N ASP A 33 -7.50 -5.68 6.93
CA ASP A 33 -7.50 -6.85 6.06
C ASP A 33 -6.16 -6.97 5.32
N CYS A 34 -5.54 -8.16 5.40
CA CYS A 34 -4.31 -8.47 4.71
C CYS A 34 -4.48 -9.67 3.79
N TYR A 35 -4.06 -9.51 2.54
CA TYR A 35 -4.08 -10.54 1.51
C TYR A 35 -2.70 -10.75 0.93
N VAL A 36 -2.27 -12.00 0.84
CA VAL A 36 -0.90 -12.38 0.43
C VAL A 36 -0.95 -13.08 -0.92
N PHE A 37 -0.09 -12.64 -1.83
CA PHE A 37 0.01 -13.11 -3.22
C PHE A 37 1.45 -13.53 -3.53
N PRO A 38 1.74 -14.84 -3.51
CA PRO A 38 3.03 -15.34 -4.01
C PRO A 38 3.15 -15.12 -5.51
N ASP A 39 4.27 -14.55 -5.94
CA ASP A 39 4.60 -14.39 -7.35
C ASP A 39 5.77 -15.30 -7.70
N ASP A 40 5.46 -16.46 -8.26
CA ASP A 40 6.46 -17.45 -8.63
C ASP A 40 7.29 -17.03 -9.86
N ARG A 41 6.78 -16.11 -10.69
CA ARG A 41 7.48 -15.59 -11.87
C ARG A 41 8.59 -14.64 -11.45
N ASP A 42 8.24 -13.64 -10.65
CA ASP A 42 9.17 -12.62 -10.18
C ASP A 42 9.91 -13.03 -8.89
N LYS A 43 9.55 -14.19 -8.32
CA LYS A 43 10.07 -14.69 -7.03
C LYS A 43 9.91 -13.66 -5.92
N THR A 44 8.76 -13.00 -5.89
CA THR A 44 8.39 -12.00 -4.90
C THR A 44 7.18 -12.46 -4.09
N LEU A 45 6.95 -11.80 -2.96
CA LEU A 45 5.72 -11.92 -2.20
C LEU A 45 5.07 -10.55 -2.15
N LYS A 46 3.87 -10.44 -2.73
CA LYS A 46 3.09 -9.20 -2.68
C LYS A 46 2.02 -9.31 -1.61
N ILE A 47 1.84 -8.25 -0.83
CA ILE A 47 0.86 -8.19 0.25
C ILE A 47 0.05 -6.91 0.08
N ILE A 48 -1.28 -7.04 0.01
CA ILE A 48 -2.19 -5.91 0.11
C ILE A 48 -2.72 -5.85 1.54
N ALA A 49 -2.57 -4.70 2.16
CA ALA A 49 -3.17 -4.37 3.44
C ALA A 49 -4.14 -3.20 3.27
N VAL A 50 -5.31 -3.30 3.89
CA VAL A 50 -6.35 -2.26 3.87
C VAL A 50 -6.86 -2.05 5.28
N ASN A 51 -6.90 -0.81 5.74
CA ASN A 51 -7.47 -0.43 7.03
C ASN A 51 -8.84 0.22 6.81
N HIS A 52 -9.91 -0.51 7.08
CA HIS A 52 -11.27 -0.06 6.84
C HIS A 52 -12.26 -0.55 7.90
N ASN A 53 -13.37 0.11 8.01
CA ASN A 53 -14.48 -0.33 8.85
C ASN A 53 -15.82 0.05 8.20
N SER A 54 -16.90 -0.49 8.75
CA SER A 54 -18.25 -0.10 8.35
C SER A 54 -18.54 1.36 8.66
N LEU A 55 -19.46 1.96 7.92
CA LEU A 55 -19.92 3.33 8.18
C LEU A 55 -20.31 3.52 9.66
N MET A 56 -19.93 4.67 10.22
CA MET A 56 -20.21 5.07 11.61
C MET A 56 -19.38 4.34 12.69
N HIS A 57 -18.51 3.42 12.32
CA HIS A 57 -17.57 2.81 13.27
C HIS A 57 -16.24 3.57 13.28
N LYS A 58 -15.68 3.69 14.48
CA LYS A 58 -14.38 4.32 14.67
C LYS A 58 -13.29 3.50 13.99
N ILE A 59 -12.36 4.18 13.36
CA ILE A 59 -11.19 3.60 12.73
C ILE A 59 -9.99 4.47 13.08
N GLU A 60 -8.90 3.84 13.46
CA GLU A 60 -7.66 4.50 13.86
C GLU A 60 -6.50 4.09 12.97
N THR A 61 -5.37 4.75 13.12
CA THR A 61 -4.11 4.30 12.52
C THR A 61 -3.68 3.03 13.21
N GLU A 62 -3.43 1.98 12.42
CA GLU A 62 -2.99 0.68 12.92
C GLU A 62 -1.50 0.46 12.62
N GLU A 63 -0.77 -0.02 13.62
CA GLU A 63 0.60 -0.50 13.47
C GLU A 63 0.57 -1.99 13.11
N ILE A 64 1.02 -2.31 11.91
CA ILE A 64 0.96 -3.65 11.34
C ILE A 64 2.33 -4.31 11.44
N SER A 65 2.37 -5.52 11.99
CA SER A 65 3.55 -6.38 12.03
C SER A 65 3.23 -7.72 11.38
N LEU A 66 3.84 -7.99 10.23
CA LEU A 66 3.68 -9.25 9.51
C LEU A 66 4.95 -10.08 9.64
N THR A 67 4.79 -11.31 10.12
CA THR A 67 5.91 -12.25 10.31
C THR A 67 5.69 -13.51 9.48
N PHE A 68 6.70 -13.90 8.75
CA PHE A 68 6.72 -15.08 7.87
C PHE A 68 7.89 -16.00 8.25
N SER A 69 7.70 -17.32 8.11
CA SER A 69 8.81 -18.25 8.14
C SER A 69 9.76 -17.98 6.95
N ALA A 70 11.05 -17.81 7.22
CA ALA A 70 12.05 -17.56 6.17
C ALA A 70 12.08 -18.66 5.10
N ASN A 71 11.83 -19.92 5.50
CA ASN A 71 11.74 -21.05 4.58
C ASN A 71 10.50 -20.94 3.67
N ALA A 72 9.36 -20.51 4.22
CA ALA A 72 8.12 -20.36 3.46
C ALA A 72 8.21 -19.25 2.41
N VAL A 73 8.99 -18.21 2.67
CA VAL A 73 9.14 -17.04 1.76
C VAL A 73 10.49 -17.02 1.04
N LYS A 74 11.17 -18.17 0.94
CA LYS A 74 12.42 -18.34 0.17
C LYS A 74 13.51 -17.31 0.52
N MET A 75 13.67 -16.99 1.79
CA MET A 75 14.70 -16.07 2.29
C MET A 75 14.63 -14.65 1.66
N LEU A 76 13.45 -14.11 1.46
CA LEU A 76 13.28 -12.72 1.03
C LEU A 76 13.92 -11.77 2.07
N ASN A 77 14.71 -10.80 1.62
CA ASN A 77 15.54 -9.96 2.49
C ASN A 77 15.35 -8.45 2.28
N GLU A 78 14.61 -8.08 1.27
CA GLU A 78 14.31 -6.68 0.94
C GLU A 78 12.81 -6.46 0.81
N GLY A 79 12.38 -5.25 1.09
CA GLY A 79 10.98 -4.87 1.00
C GLY A 79 10.77 -3.47 0.45
N THR A 80 9.67 -3.29 -0.24
CA THR A 80 9.15 -1.97 -0.60
C THR A 80 7.69 -1.86 -0.25
N ILE A 81 7.23 -0.63 -0.04
CA ILE A 81 5.85 -0.29 0.22
C ILE A 81 5.39 0.83 -0.71
N VAL A 82 4.17 0.68 -1.22
CA VAL A 82 3.44 1.72 -1.94
C VAL A 82 2.15 1.99 -1.18
N ARG A 83 1.87 3.25 -0.84
CA ARG A 83 0.71 3.64 -0.04
C ARG A 83 -0.29 4.46 -0.83
N ILE A 84 -1.55 4.30 -0.46
CA ILE A 84 -2.66 5.17 -0.85
C ILE A 84 -3.39 5.52 0.44
N ASP A 85 -3.32 6.76 0.85
CA ASP A 85 -3.97 7.28 2.06
C ASP A 85 -4.16 8.80 1.94
N GLN A 86 -4.42 9.51 3.04
CA GLN A 86 -4.57 10.96 3.01
C GLN A 86 -3.33 11.71 2.49
N ARG A 87 -2.13 11.16 2.71
CA ARG A 87 -0.85 11.81 2.36
C ARG A 87 -0.18 11.22 1.12
N HIS A 88 -0.59 10.02 0.70
CA HIS A 88 0.06 9.27 -0.37
C HIS A 88 -0.91 8.99 -1.51
N ALA A 89 -0.48 9.28 -2.75
CA ALA A 89 -1.23 9.06 -3.98
C ALA A 89 -2.65 9.67 -3.96
N ASN A 90 -2.81 10.82 -3.30
CA ASN A 90 -4.10 11.46 -3.03
C ASN A 90 -4.08 12.94 -3.42
N ALA A 91 -4.51 13.22 -4.64
CA ALA A 91 -4.65 14.60 -5.12
C ALA A 91 -5.76 15.41 -4.42
N LEU A 92 -6.71 14.75 -3.74
CA LEU A 92 -7.84 15.43 -3.10
C LEU A 92 -7.39 16.35 -1.95
N GLU A 93 -6.48 15.87 -1.11
CA GLU A 93 -5.95 16.68 -0.01
C GLU A 93 -5.16 17.88 -0.55
N LYS A 94 -4.35 17.67 -1.57
CA LYS A 94 -3.62 18.75 -2.23
C LYS A 94 -4.56 19.81 -2.86
N TRP A 95 -5.67 19.37 -3.44
CA TRP A 95 -6.70 20.26 -3.97
C TRP A 95 -7.40 21.05 -2.86
N ARG A 96 -7.67 20.44 -1.70
CA ARG A 96 -8.23 21.11 -0.52
C ARG A 96 -7.27 22.16 0.05
N GLU A 97 -5.98 21.82 0.19
CA GLU A 97 -4.94 22.75 0.62
C GLU A 97 -4.83 23.98 -0.30
N ALA A 98 -5.06 23.80 -1.61
CA ALA A 98 -5.09 24.89 -2.58
C ALA A 98 -6.38 25.74 -2.54
N GLY A 99 -7.28 25.49 -1.58
CA GLY A 99 -8.54 26.25 -1.43
C GLY A 99 -9.66 25.80 -2.37
N THR A 100 -9.64 24.54 -2.79
CA THR A 100 -10.70 23.93 -3.63
C THR A 100 -11.02 24.69 -4.93
N PRO A 101 -10.03 25.11 -5.72
CA PRO A 101 -10.25 25.93 -6.90
C PRO A 101 -11.12 25.22 -7.93
N VAL A 102 -12.10 25.93 -8.51
CA VAL A 102 -12.94 25.43 -9.61
C VAL A 102 -12.12 25.36 -10.91
N TYR A 103 -11.28 26.36 -11.12
CA TYR A 103 -10.38 26.44 -12.26
C TYR A 103 -8.94 26.32 -11.78
N LEU A 104 -8.23 25.37 -12.34
CA LEU A 104 -6.84 25.10 -11.97
C LEU A 104 -5.89 25.85 -12.91
N THR A 105 -4.86 26.45 -12.33
CA THR A 105 -3.69 26.91 -13.09
C THR A 105 -2.86 25.69 -13.53
N GLU A 106 -1.96 25.89 -14.49
CA GLU A 106 -1.04 24.83 -14.92
C GLU A 106 -0.15 24.33 -13.77
N ALA A 107 0.32 25.24 -12.93
CA ALA A 107 1.12 24.91 -11.75
C ALA A 107 0.33 24.03 -10.75
N GLN A 108 -0.90 24.43 -10.43
CA GLN A 108 -1.78 23.63 -9.56
C GLN A 108 -2.07 22.26 -10.14
N LEU A 109 -2.34 22.19 -11.46
CA LEU A 109 -2.56 20.91 -12.13
C LEU A 109 -1.32 20.00 -12.06
N TYR A 110 -0.14 20.56 -12.23
CA TYR A 110 1.12 19.84 -12.07
C TYR A 110 1.27 19.27 -10.65
N GLU A 111 1.04 20.09 -9.62
CA GLU A 111 1.10 19.65 -8.21
C GLU A 111 0.10 18.55 -7.89
N LEU A 112 -1.13 18.65 -8.41
CA LEU A 112 -2.16 17.61 -8.22
C LEU A 112 -1.77 16.28 -8.89
N LYS A 113 -1.21 16.34 -10.09
CA LYS A 113 -0.68 15.15 -10.77
C LYS A 113 0.45 14.52 -9.96
N ALA A 114 1.41 15.31 -9.48
CA ALA A 114 2.51 14.84 -8.65
C ALA A 114 2.03 14.22 -7.31
N ALA A 115 1.02 14.83 -6.67
CA ALA A 115 0.42 14.31 -5.44
C ALA A 115 -0.37 13.01 -5.66
N SER A 116 -0.82 12.75 -6.88
CA SER A 116 -1.55 11.52 -7.26
C SER A 116 -0.64 10.35 -7.62
N GLU A 117 0.68 10.55 -7.72
CA GLU A 117 1.60 9.50 -8.13
C GLU A 117 1.83 8.43 -7.05
N LEU A 118 1.83 7.16 -7.49
CA LEU A 118 2.24 6.05 -6.64
C LEU A 118 3.74 6.13 -6.41
N ARG A 119 4.15 6.25 -5.17
CA ARG A 119 5.57 6.27 -4.78
C ARG A 119 5.94 4.98 -4.10
N ARG A 120 7.06 4.40 -4.54
CA ARG A 120 7.65 3.22 -3.93
C ARG A 120 8.70 3.66 -2.93
N GLU A 121 8.56 3.22 -1.70
CA GLU A 121 9.49 3.50 -0.60
C GLU A 121 10.12 2.21 -0.11
N ALA A 122 11.34 2.27 0.41
CA ALA A 122 11.98 1.13 1.04
C ALA A 122 11.23 0.76 2.33
N LEU A 123 11.01 -0.54 2.55
CA LEU A 123 10.43 -1.09 3.77
C LEU A 123 11.46 -2.03 4.42
N PRO A 124 11.98 -1.71 5.60
CA PRO A 124 12.94 -2.56 6.28
C PRO A 124 12.39 -3.95 6.54
N VAL A 125 13.19 -4.97 6.26
CA VAL A 125 12.90 -6.37 6.53
C VAL A 125 13.82 -6.85 7.64
N ALA A 126 13.26 -7.18 8.80
CA ALA A 126 14.01 -7.76 9.91
C ALA A 126 14.03 -9.29 9.77
N SER A 127 15.23 -9.87 9.84
CA SER A 127 15.40 -11.33 9.86
C SER A 127 15.95 -11.78 11.20
N LYS A 128 15.25 -12.70 11.86
CA LYS A 128 15.66 -13.25 13.16
C LYS A 128 15.11 -14.67 13.33
N ASP A 129 15.94 -15.58 13.83
CA ASP A 129 15.55 -16.94 14.23
C ASP A 129 14.73 -17.70 13.17
N GLY A 130 15.11 -17.59 11.89
CA GLY A 130 14.42 -18.24 10.79
C GLY A 130 13.07 -17.63 10.43
N THR A 131 12.80 -16.40 10.88
CA THR A 131 11.62 -15.61 10.47
C THR A 131 12.03 -14.30 9.83
N ILE A 132 11.16 -13.76 9.00
CA ILE A 132 11.25 -12.38 8.50
C ILE A 132 10.04 -11.60 8.98
N THR A 133 10.26 -10.36 9.36
CA THR A 133 9.22 -9.47 9.86
C THR A 133 9.30 -8.13 9.15
N VAL A 134 8.17 -7.62 8.73
CA VAL A 134 7.99 -6.24 8.23
C VAL A 134 6.99 -5.51 9.11
N ARG A 135 7.24 -4.20 9.33
CA ARG A 135 6.38 -3.34 10.14
C ARG A 135 6.09 -2.05 9.40
N PHE A 136 4.85 -1.62 9.46
CA PHE A 136 4.42 -0.36 8.87
C PHE A 136 3.13 0.13 9.52
N GLU A 137 2.87 1.43 9.42
CA GLU A 137 1.61 2.02 9.84
C GLU A 137 0.65 2.14 8.67
N LEU A 138 -0.64 1.96 8.94
CA LEU A 138 -1.71 2.12 7.97
C LEU A 138 -2.82 2.99 8.56
N PRO A 139 -2.94 4.25 8.13
CA PRO A 139 -3.97 5.16 8.63
C PRO A 139 -5.38 4.74 8.19
N PRO A 140 -6.43 5.35 8.79
CA PRO A 140 -7.81 5.11 8.40
C PRO A 140 -8.03 5.25 6.89
N GLN A 141 -8.79 4.31 6.31
CA GLN A 141 -9.08 4.22 4.87
C GLN A 141 -7.83 4.10 4.00
N GLY A 142 -6.70 3.73 4.61
CA GLY A 142 -5.44 3.52 3.92
C GLY A 142 -5.37 2.15 3.26
N MET A 143 -4.62 2.09 2.16
CA MET A 143 -4.26 0.87 1.46
C MET A 143 -2.74 0.86 1.22
N ALA A 144 -2.10 -0.28 1.38
CA ALA A 144 -0.68 -0.45 1.09
C ALA A 144 -0.44 -1.72 0.27
N LEU A 145 0.44 -1.62 -0.72
CA LEU A 145 1.04 -2.77 -1.39
C LEU A 145 2.47 -2.92 -0.90
N ILE A 146 2.74 -4.01 -0.21
CA ILE A 146 4.08 -4.42 0.20
C ILE A 146 4.60 -5.44 -0.82
N THR A 147 5.83 -5.27 -1.25
CA THR A 147 6.53 -6.25 -2.09
C THR A 147 7.80 -6.68 -1.40
N LEU A 148 7.91 -7.97 -1.06
CA LEU A 148 9.12 -8.57 -0.54
C LEU A 148 9.83 -9.31 -1.66
N TYR A 149 11.14 -9.16 -1.72
CA TYR A 149 11.97 -9.77 -2.76
C TYR A 149 13.35 -10.14 -2.21
N LYS A 150 14.09 -10.93 -3.00
CA LYS A 150 15.45 -11.29 -2.68
C LYS A 150 16.40 -10.50 -3.57
N THR A 151 17.34 -9.80 -2.94
CA THR A 151 18.52 -9.29 -3.64
C THR A 151 19.64 -10.31 -3.64
N ALA A 152 20.47 -10.21 -4.63
CA ALA A 152 21.65 -11.08 -4.75
C ALA A 152 22.62 -10.88 -3.57
#